data_c719f352d79c7c65efe5bf8f3bdc625c
#
_entry.id   c719f352d79c7c65efe5bf8f3bdc625c
#
_cell.length_a   1.000
_cell.length_b   1.000
_cell.length_c   1.000
_cell.angle_alpha   90.00
_cell.angle_beta   90.00
_cell.angle_gamma   90.00
#
_symmetry.space_group_name_H-M   'P 1'
#
loop_
_entity.id
_entity.type
_entity.pdbx_description
1 polymer ?
#
loop_
_entity_poly.entity_id
_entity_poly.type
_entity_poly.pdbx_seq_one_letter_code
_entity_poly.pdbx_strand_id
1 'polypeptide(L)'
;MKLVLARDLRHNLVVHGQKGERAGYKPLDWGCSPTADPVGFVKEIAPKFLYIADLDRIEGTGSHDTEICSCAQLVEACYVDRGCRAPDDLLIGKNIKNIIGTETGGSDFGRYRGGFLSVDVKESRVIPSGENPADFLSLAEEWDFEGCILLNISSVGTEYGVNPAVLQKLRSAYSGELFYGGGVRNVKDLEILCKTGFDGAIIATALHHGAVPIDWIQRGTFCS
;
A
#
# COMPACT_ATOMS: atom_id res chain seq x y z
N MET A 1 -2.29 8.47 13.39
CA MET A 1 -1.86 7.97 12.07
C MET A 1 -2.47 6.59 11.84
N LYS A 2 -3.08 6.33 10.67
CA LYS A 2 -3.64 5.00 10.32
C LYS A 2 -2.54 3.96 10.15
N LEU A 3 -2.79 2.70 10.58
CA LEU A 3 -1.94 1.56 10.27
C LEU A 3 -2.68 0.61 9.34
N VAL A 4 -2.15 0.41 8.15
CA VAL A 4 -2.76 -0.39 7.09
C VAL A 4 -1.91 -1.63 6.87
N LEU A 5 -2.51 -2.82 7.02
CA LEU A 5 -1.81 -4.08 6.78
C LEU A 5 -1.70 -4.34 5.28
N ALA A 6 -0.49 -4.48 4.75
CA ALA A 6 -0.26 -4.79 3.34
C ALA A 6 -0.20 -6.29 3.06
N ARG A 7 -0.78 -6.68 1.92
CA ARG A 7 -0.71 -8.02 1.33
C ARG A 7 -0.64 -7.97 -0.18
N ASP A 8 0.21 -8.82 -0.71
CA ASP A 8 0.26 -9.10 -2.14
C ASP A 8 -0.44 -10.44 -2.40
N LEU A 9 -1.30 -10.49 -3.42
CA LEU A 9 -1.95 -11.71 -3.87
C LEU A 9 -1.35 -12.18 -5.19
N ARG A 10 -1.01 -13.48 -5.25
CA ARG A 10 -0.51 -14.15 -6.43
C ARG A 10 -0.91 -15.63 -6.41
N HIS A 11 -1.44 -16.14 -7.53
CA HIS A 11 -1.87 -17.54 -7.65
C HIS A 11 -2.81 -17.99 -6.51
N ASN A 12 -3.78 -17.15 -6.16
CA ASN A 12 -4.75 -17.33 -5.08
C ASN A 12 -4.15 -17.41 -3.65
N LEU A 13 -2.91 -16.98 -3.47
CA LEU A 13 -2.24 -17.00 -2.17
C LEU A 13 -1.74 -15.61 -1.78
N VAL A 14 -1.68 -15.37 -0.49
CA VAL A 14 -0.91 -14.26 0.07
C VAL A 14 0.58 -14.57 -0.12
N VAL A 15 1.32 -13.63 -0.71
CA VAL A 15 2.75 -13.78 -0.96
C VAL A 15 3.55 -12.68 -0.26
N HIS A 16 4.83 -12.94 -0.02
CA HIS A 16 5.74 -11.98 0.58
C HIS A 16 6.44 -11.15 -0.51
N GLY A 17 6.09 -9.87 -0.58
CA GLY A 17 6.69 -8.91 -1.50
C GLY A 17 8.12 -8.54 -1.09
N GLN A 18 9.04 -8.53 -2.06
CA GLN A 18 10.42 -8.13 -1.85
C GLN A 18 10.96 -7.34 -3.06
N LYS A 19 11.32 -6.06 -2.84
CA LYS A 19 11.98 -5.15 -3.81
C LYS A 19 11.31 -5.05 -5.19
N GLY A 20 10.04 -5.42 -5.31
CA GLY A 20 9.36 -5.48 -6.62
C GLY A 20 9.82 -6.62 -7.52
N GLU A 21 10.65 -7.57 -7.03
CA GLU A 21 11.11 -8.73 -7.79
C GLU A 21 10.07 -9.86 -7.77
N ARG A 22 8.91 -9.60 -8.40
CA ARG A 22 7.68 -10.42 -8.31
C ARG A 22 7.88 -11.89 -8.68
N ALA A 23 8.83 -12.21 -9.59
CA ALA A 23 9.12 -13.59 -9.98
C ALA A 23 9.63 -14.46 -8.82
N GLY A 24 10.23 -13.85 -7.80
CA GLY A 24 10.77 -14.54 -6.62
C GLY A 24 9.81 -14.64 -5.44
N TYR A 25 8.58 -14.10 -5.53
CA TYR A 25 7.65 -14.08 -4.41
C TYR A 25 7.16 -15.49 -4.06
N LYS A 26 7.15 -15.78 -2.77
CA LYS A 26 6.72 -17.08 -2.22
C LYS A 26 5.48 -16.90 -1.35
N PRO A 27 4.65 -17.93 -1.20
CA PRO A 27 3.56 -17.92 -0.25
C PRO A 27 4.06 -17.49 1.15
N LEU A 28 3.23 -16.69 1.83
CA LEU A 28 3.53 -16.22 3.17
C LEU A 28 3.11 -17.31 4.18
N ASP A 29 4.05 -18.15 4.56
CA ASP A 29 3.88 -19.28 5.45
C ASP A 29 4.64 -19.13 6.78
N TRP A 30 5.04 -17.91 7.12
CA TRP A 30 5.83 -17.55 8.29
C TRP A 30 5.30 -16.30 9.00
N GLY A 31 5.83 -16.04 10.21
CA GLY A 31 5.48 -14.87 11.01
C GLY A 31 4.18 -15.07 11.80
N CYS A 32 3.31 -14.07 11.80
CA CYS A 32 2.12 -14.05 12.65
C CYS A 32 0.87 -14.67 12.01
N SER A 33 0.95 -15.25 10.81
CA SER A 33 -0.18 -15.97 10.20
C SER A 33 0.18 -17.42 9.90
N PRO A 34 -0.70 -18.36 10.26
CA PRO A 34 -0.51 -19.78 9.97
C PRO A 34 -0.96 -20.17 8.56
N THR A 35 -1.54 -19.27 7.79
CA THR A 35 -2.12 -19.56 6.46
C THR A 35 -1.80 -18.50 5.43
N ALA A 36 -1.59 -18.93 4.18
CA ALA A 36 -1.49 -18.06 3.01
C ALA A 36 -2.84 -17.93 2.25
N ASP A 37 -3.93 -18.54 2.73
CA ASP A 37 -5.28 -18.31 2.20
C ASP A 37 -5.68 -16.86 2.47
N PRO A 38 -6.06 -16.06 1.45
CA PRO A 38 -6.30 -14.63 1.62
C PRO A 38 -7.36 -14.29 2.67
N VAL A 39 -8.49 -14.99 2.65
CA VAL A 39 -9.60 -14.73 3.57
C VAL A 39 -9.29 -15.25 4.97
N GLY A 40 -8.70 -16.44 5.07
CA GLY A 40 -8.24 -17.03 6.33
C GLY A 40 -7.20 -16.14 7.00
N PHE A 41 -6.25 -15.61 6.24
CA PHE A 41 -5.25 -14.69 6.72
C PHE A 41 -5.87 -13.42 7.35
N VAL A 42 -6.83 -12.78 6.65
CA VAL A 42 -7.49 -11.56 7.15
C VAL A 42 -8.32 -11.87 8.40
N LYS A 43 -9.00 -13.03 8.47
CA LYS A 43 -9.74 -13.46 9.67
C LYS A 43 -8.82 -13.66 10.87
N GLU A 44 -7.65 -14.25 10.66
CA GLU A 44 -6.69 -14.56 11.73
C GLU A 44 -6.05 -13.28 12.31
N ILE A 45 -5.58 -12.38 11.43
CA ILE A 45 -4.96 -11.14 11.87
C ILE A 45 -5.99 -10.10 12.34
N ALA A 46 -7.19 -10.10 11.74
CA ALA A 46 -8.27 -9.16 11.99
C ALA A 46 -7.84 -7.67 11.91
N PRO A 47 -7.19 -7.24 10.81
CA PRO A 47 -6.74 -5.86 10.66
C PRO A 47 -7.94 -4.93 10.50
N LYS A 48 -7.85 -3.70 11.02
CA LYS A 48 -8.87 -2.68 10.78
C LYS A 48 -8.84 -2.16 9.35
N PHE A 49 -7.64 -1.93 8.82
CA PHE A 49 -7.40 -1.44 7.47
C PHE A 49 -6.47 -2.39 6.72
N LEU A 50 -6.80 -2.66 5.46
CA LEU A 50 -6.10 -3.62 4.63
C LEU A 50 -5.69 -2.96 3.31
N TYR A 51 -4.45 -3.18 2.86
CA TYR A 51 -3.99 -2.92 1.50
C TYR A 51 -3.77 -4.25 0.80
N ILE A 52 -4.31 -4.40 -0.40
CA ILE A 52 -4.13 -5.58 -1.25
C ILE A 52 -3.57 -5.15 -2.60
N ALA A 53 -2.43 -5.72 -3.00
CA ALA A 53 -1.96 -5.68 -4.38
C ALA A 53 -2.33 -7.00 -5.08
N ASP A 54 -3.14 -6.93 -6.14
CA ASP A 54 -3.47 -8.08 -7.00
C ASP A 54 -2.41 -8.21 -8.09
N LEU A 55 -1.35 -8.97 -7.80
CA LEU A 55 -0.22 -9.09 -8.72
C LEU A 55 -0.58 -9.78 -10.03
N ASP A 56 -1.46 -10.77 -10.00
CA ASP A 56 -1.89 -11.47 -11.22
C ASP A 56 -2.66 -10.51 -12.15
N ARG A 57 -3.49 -9.62 -11.59
CA ARG A 57 -4.18 -8.59 -12.38
C ARG A 57 -3.24 -7.50 -12.88
N ILE A 58 -2.30 -7.05 -12.05
CA ILE A 58 -1.26 -6.08 -12.42
C ILE A 58 -0.42 -6.62 -13.58
N GLU A 59 -0.04 -7.90 -13.54
CA GLU A 59 0.76 -8.58 -14.59
C GLU A 59 -0.10 -9.07 -15.78
N GLY A 60 -1.44 -9.03 -15.69
CA GLY A 60 -2.34 -9.47 -16.74
C GLY A 60 -2.45 -10.99 -16.87
N THR A 61 -2.16 -11.74 -15.81
CA THR A 61 -2.17 -13.21 -15.78
C THR A 61 -3.41 -13.80 -15.11
N GLY A 62 -4.20 -12.98 -14.40
CA GLY A 62 -5.38 -13.41 -13.66
C GLY A 62 -6.07 -12.27 -12.93
N SER A 63 -6.92 -12.61 -11.95
CA SER A 63 -7.60 -11.65 -11.07
C SER A 63 -8.07 -12.35 -9.80
N HIS A 64 -8.05 -11.63 -8.66
CA HIS A 64 -8.51 -12.11 -7.36
C HIS A 64 -9.72 -11.32 -6.84
N ASP A 65 -10.60 -10.85 -7.73
CA ASP A 65 -11.73 -9.98 -7.37
C ASP A 65 -12.64 -10.58 -6.29
N THR A 66 -12.88 -11.91 -6.34
CA THR A 66 -13.71 -12.63 -5.36
C THR A 66 -13.07 -12.63 -3.98
N GLU A 67 -11.78 -12.93 -3.91
CA GLU A 67 -10.99 -12.96 -2.67
C GLU A 67 -10.89 -11.54 -2.07
N ILE A 68 -10.62 -10.55 -2.92
CA ILE A 68 -10.55 -9.13 -2.53
C ILE A 68 -11.90 -8.66 -1.94
N CYS A 69 -13.00 -8.93 -2.64
CA CYS A 69 -14.33 -8.57 -2.14
C CYS A 69 -14.65 -9.27 -0.81
N SER A 70 -14.24 -10.52 -0.65
CA SER A 70 -14.43 -11.27 0.60
C SER A 70 -13.59 -10.69 1.74
N CYS A 71 -12.34 -10.34 1.49
CA CYS A 71 -11.46 -9.68 2.46
C CYS A 71 -11.99 -8.29 2.85
N ALA A 72 -12.49 -7.51 1.88
CA ALA A 72 -13.01 -6.17 2.11
C ALA A 72 -14.22 -6.15 3.05
N GLN A 73 -15.01 -7.23 3.11
CA GLN A 73 -16.14 -7.35 4.06
C GLN A 73 -15.68 -7.51 5.51
N LEU A 74 -14.44 -7.91 5.75
CA LEU A 74 -13.89 -8.20 7.07
C LEU A 74 -13.18 -6.99 7.71
N VAL A 75 -13.02 -5.89 6.97
CA VAL A 75 -12.23 -4.71 7.38
C VAL A 75 -13.05 -3.43 7.24
N GLU A 76 -12.62 -2.35 7.88
CA GLU A 76 -13.28 -1.05 7.80
C GLU A 76 -13.01 -0.37 6.44
N ALA A 77 -11.78 -0.51 5.91
CA ALA A 77 -11.43 -0.11 4.54
C ALA A 77 -10.38 -1.05 3.95
N CYS A 78 -10.57 -1.40 2.69
CA CYS A 78 -9.66 -2.20 1.88
C CYS A 78 -9.15 -1.34 0.72
N TYR A 79 -7.87 -0.98 0.75
CA TYR A 79 -7.16 -0.25 -0.29
C TYR A 79 -6.66 -1.26 -1.32
N VAL A 80 -7.17 -1.17 -2.56
CA VAL A 80 -7.00 -2.24 -3.56
C VAL A 80 -6.23 -1.73 -4.77
N ASP A 81 -5.00 -2.17 -4.91
CA ASP A 81 -4.19 -2.01 -6.11
C ASP A 81 -4.30 -3.26 -6.99
N ARG A 82 -4.97 -3.13 -8.10
CA ARG A 82 -5.15 -4.20 -9.09
C ARG A 82 -4.72 -3.79 -10.49
N GLY A 83 -3.82 -2.78 -10.57
CA GLY A 83 -3.27 -2.30 -11.83
C GLY A 83 -4.31 -1.68 -12.73
N CYS A 84 -5.11 -0.75 -12.20
CA CYS A 84 -6.12 -0.02 -12.98
C CYS A 84 -5.47 0.73 -14.14
N ARG A 85 -5.97 0.50 -15.37
CA ARG A 85 -5.49 1.14 -16.60
C ARG A 85 -6.48 2.15 -17.18
N ALA A 86 -7.72 2.10 -16.68
CA ALA A 86 -8.80 3.00 -17.10
C ALA A 86 -9.83 3.18 -15.96
N PRO A 87 -10.63 4.26 -15.94
CA PRO A 87 -11.68 4.44 -14.93
C PRO A 87 -12.67 3.28 -14.82
N ASP A 88 -12.95 2.57 -15.91
CA ASP A 88 -13.86 1.42 -15.93
C ASP A 88 -13.23 0.16 -15.29
N ASP A 89 -11.93 0.18 -14.98
CA ASP A 89 -11.23 -0.90 -14.29
C ASP A 89 -11.45 -0.90 -12.77
N LEU A 90 -12.09 0.14 -12.21
CA LEU A 90 -12.29 0.28 -10.77
C LEU A 90 -13.21 -0.83 -10.25
N LEU A 91 -12.77 -1.46 -9.14
CA LEU A 91 -13.56 -2.50 -8.48
C LEU A 91 -14.62 -1.85 -7.59
N ILE A 92 -15.88 -2.21 -7.81
CA ILE A 92 -17.01 -1.72 -7.03
C ILE A 92 -17.32 -2.70 -5.90
N GLY A 93 -17.29 -2.24 -4.67
CA GLY A 93 -17.61 -3.07 -3.51
C GLY A 93 -17.65 -2.27 -2.21
N LYS A 94 -18.29 -2.88 -1.19
CA LYS A 94 -18.34 -2.28 0.15
C LYS A 94 -16.93 -2.24 0.74
N ASN A 95 -16.58 -1.10 1.35
CA ASN A 95 -15.29 -0.85 2.01
C ASN A 95 -14.08 -0.88 1.06
N ILE A 96 -14.29 -0.92 -0.26
CA ILE A 96 -13.22 -0.88 -1.25
C ILE A 96 -12.83 0.58 -1.54
N LYS A 97 -11.54 0.86 -1.46
CA LYS A 97 -10.86 2.06 -1.90
C LYS A 97 -9.89 1.67 -3.01
N ASN A 98 -10.23 2.02 -4.26
CA ASN A 98 -9.36 1.68 -5.38
C ASN A 98 -8.06 2.49 -5.32
N ILE A 99 -6.97 1.84 -5.68
CA ILE A 99 -5.66 2.48 -5.86
C ILE A 99 -5.35 2.51 -7.35
N ILE A 100 -4.95 3.68 -7.81
CA ILE A 100 -4.46 3.92 -9.16
C ILE A 100 -2.95 4.14 -9.04
N GLY A 101 -2.15 3.13 -9.42
CA GLY A 101 -0.69 3.19 -9.35
C GLY A 101 -0.10 3.91 -10.56
N THR A 102 0.98 4.66 -10.34
CA THR A 102 1.73 5.29 -11.45
C THR A 102 2.31 4.25 -12.41
N GLU A 103 2.59 3.04 -11.93
CA GLU A 103 3.07 1.93 -12.75
C GLU A 103 2.09 1.55 -13.87
N THR A 104 0.77 1.63 -13.62
CA THR A 104 -0.25 1.09 -14.53
C THR A 104 -1.30 2.10 -14.99
N GLY A 105 -1.52 3.18 -14.25
CA GLY A 105 -2.61 4.15 -14.47
C GLY A 105 -2.47 5.02 -15.73
N GLY A 106 -1.34 4.93 -16.42
CA GLY A 106 -1.03 5.74 -17.61
C GLY A 106 -0.46 7.11 -17.25
N SER A 107 -0.62 8.10 -18.15
CA SER A 107 -0.08 9.46 -17.95
C SER A 107 -1.15 10.50 -17.63
N ASP A 108 -2.43 10.18 -17.83
CA ASP A 108 -3.56 11.10 -17.57
C ASP A 108 -4.32 10.65 -16.32
N PHE A 109 -3.87 11.11 -15.16
CA PHE A 109 -4.52 10.84 -13.88
C PHE A 109 -5.76 11.70 -13.64
N GLY A 110 -5.91 12.82 -14.32
CA GLY A 110 -7.07 13.70 -14.21
C GLY A 110 -8.39 13.10 -14.70
N ARG A 111 -8.34 11.95 -15.37
CA ARG A 111 -9.54 11.19 -15.79
C ARG A 111 -10.17 10.33 -14.69
N TYR A 112 -9.44 10.02 -13.62
CA TYR A 112 -9.95 9.24 -12.48
C TYR A 112 -10.70 10.14 -11.51
N ARG A 113 -11.63 9.57 -10.77
CA ARG A 113 -12.41 10.25 -9.73
C ARG A 113 -12.47 9.39 -8.48
N GLY A 114 -12.06 9.96 -7.35
CA GLY A 114 -11.99 9.25 -6.08
C GLY A 114 -10.88 8.20 -6.04
N GLY A 115 -10.85 7.41 -4.95
CA GLY A 115 -9.80 6.44 -4.69
C GLY A 115 -8.49 7.09 -4.27
N PHE A 116 -7.40 6.33 -4.28
CA PHE A 116 -6.06 6.78 -3.89
C PHE A 116 -5.09 6.67 -5.06
N LEU A 117 -4.25 7.69 -5.22
CA LEU A 117 -3.14 7.65 -6.16
C LEU A 117 -1.92 7.01 -5.48
N SER A 118 -1.40 5.89 -6.01
CA SER A 118 -0.10 5.36 -5.59
C SER A 118 1.01 5.96 -6.45
N VAL A 119 1.86 6.75 -5.79
CA VAL A 119 3.09 7.29 -6.37
C VAL A 119 4.19 6.25 -6.12
N ASP A 120 4.43 5.42 -7.14
CA ASP A 120 5.35 4.29 -7.07
C ASP A 120 6.77 4.79 -7.33
N VAL A 121 7.65 4.65 -6.32
CA VAL A 121 9.01 5.18 -6.36
C VAL A 121 10.02 4.05 -6.39
N LYS A 122 10.90 4.10 -7.37
CA LYS A 122 12.08 3.22 -7.48
C LYS A 122 13.33 4.09 -7.71
N GLU A 123 14.40 3.81 -6.95
CA GLU A 123 15.66 4.57 -7.05
C GLU A 123 15.45 6.09 -6.97
N SER A 124 14.58 6.53 -6.04
CA SER A 124 14.22 7.94 -5.81
C SER A 124 13.53 8.65 -7.00
N ARG A 125 12.95 7.90 -7.92
CA ARG A 125 12.19 8.40 -9.06
C ARG A 125 10.83 7.74 -9.15
N VAL A 126 9.83 8.48 -9.59
CA VAL A 126 8.50 7.94 -9.91
C VAL A 126 8.60 7.03 -11.13
N ILE A 127 8.02 5.85 -11.08
CA ILE A 127 7.98 4.94 -12.22
C ILE A 127 6.60 4.97 -12.88
N PRO A 128 6.54 4.86 -14.24
CA PRO A 128 7.66 4.79 -15.20
C PRO A 128 8.19 6.16 -15.63
N SER A 129 7.60 7.28 -15.18
CA SER A 129 7.83 8.63 -15.71
C SER A 129 9.24 9.18 -15.45
N GLY A 130 9.90 8.73 -14.37
CA GLY A 130 11.24 9.21 -13.99
C GLY A 130 11.25 10.57 -13.26
N GLU A 131 10.09 11.11 -12.92
CA GLU A 131 9.94 12.41 -12.25
C GLU A 131 10.41 12.38 -10.80
N ASN A 132 10.65 13.56 -10.24
CA ASN A 132 10.89 13.71 -8.81
C ASN A 132 9.58 13.45 -8.03
N PRO A 133 9.59 12.61 -6.98
CA PRO A 133 8.35 12.29 -6.25
C PRO A 133 7.66 13.50 -5.61
N ALA A 134 8.42 14.52 -5.14
CA ALA A 134 7.82 15.72 -4.56
C ALA A 134 7.12 16.58 -5.63
N ASP A 135 7.73 16.70 -6.82
CA ASP A 135 7.13 17.46 -7.92
C ASP A 135 5.86 16.75 -8.43
N PHE A 136 5.88 15.42 -8.50
CA PHE A 136 4.72 14.61 -8.86
C PHE A 136 3.58 14.71 -7.82
N LEU A 137 3.91 14.67 -6.53
CA LEU A 137 2.93 14.88 -5.45
C LEU A 137 2.31 16.28 -5.51
N SER A 138 3.08 17.33 -5.83
CA SER A 138 2.54 18.68 -6.02
C SER A 138 1.56 18.75 -7.19
N LEU A 139 1.83 18.02 -8.28
CA LEU A 139 0.91 17.92 -9.41
C LEU A 139 -0.37 17.14 -9.03
N ALA A 140 -0.27 16.16 -8.13
CA ALA A 140 -1.40 15.36 -7.67
C ALA A 140 -2.46 16.19 -6.90
N GLU A 141 -2.11 17.37 -6.38
CA GLU A 141 -3.08 18.32 -5.80
C GLU A 141 -4.17 18.78 -6.78
N GLU A 142 -3.90 18.70 -8.09
CA GLU A 142 -4.83 19.13 -9.14
C GLU A 142 -5.84 18.04 -9.51
N TRP A 143 -5.66 16.79 -9.01
CA TRP A 143 -6.49 15.65 -9.37
C TRP A 143 -7.49 15.29 -8.27
N ASP A 144 -8.60 14.68 -8.67
CA ASP A 144 -9.71 14.33 -7.77
C ASP A 144 -9.50 12.95 -7.11
N PHE A 145 -8.44 12.84 -6.27
CA PHE A 145 -8.17 11.67 -5.43
C PHE A 145 -8.53 11.94 -3.97
N GLU A 146 -8.96 10.92 -3.24
CA GLU A 146 -9.20 10.99 -1.79
C GLU A 146 -7.88 11.16 -1.01
N GLY A 147 -6.77 10.73 -1.57
CA GLY A 147 -5.43 10.84 -0.98
C GLY A 147 -4.37 10.18 -1.87
N CYS A 148 -3.13 10.26 -1.39
CA CYS A 148 -1.98 9.64 -2.06
C CYS A 148 -1.31 8.60 -1.16
N ILE A 149 -0.69 7.61 -1.80
CA ILE A 149 0.24 6.66 -1.18
C ILE A 149 1.60 6.90 -1.81
N LEU A 150 2.62 7.18 -1.03
CA LEU A 150 4.00 7.14 -1.49
C LEU A 150 4.54 5.73 -1.26
N LEU A 151 4.66 4.94 -2.32
CA LEU A 151 5.14 3.57 -2.26
C LEU A 151 6.60 3.46 -2.70
N ASN A 152 7.52 3.29 -1.75
CA ASN A 152 8.94 3.07 -2.06
C ASN A 152 9.20 1.60 -2.37
N ILE A 153 9.10 1.23 -3.65
CA ILE A 153 9.24 -0.15 -4.13
C ILE A 153 10.62 -0.72 -3.83
N SER A 154 11.69 0.09 -3.95
CA SER A 154 13.05 -0.35 -3.65
C SER A 154 13.24 -0.80 -2.20
N SER A 155 12.38 -0.32 -1.30
CA SER A 155 12.43 -0.61 0.13
C SER A 155 11.40 -1.65 0.59
N VAL A 156 10.49 -2.10 -0.29
CA VAL A 156 9.49 -3.13 0.05
C VAL A 156 10.18 -4.42 0.46
N GLY A 157 9.79 -4.99 1.59
CA GLY A 157 10.38 -6.22 2.13
C GLY A 157 11.84 -6.10 2.57
N THR A 158 12.38 -4.87 2.58
CA THR A 158 13.71 -4.57 3.12
C THR A 158 13.58 -3.73 4.38
N GLU A 159 14.45 -3.89 5.33
CA GLU A 159 14.42 -3.09 6.55
C GLU A 159 15.33 -1.85 6.41
N TYR A 160 15.24 -1.10 5.30
CA TYR A 160 16.05 0.10 5.09
C TYR A 160 15.65 1.29 5.99
N GLY A 161 14.38 1.32 6.43
CA GLY A 161 13.85 2.41 7.24
C GLY A 161 13.50 3.67 6.45
N VAL A 162 13.21 4.73 7.19
CA VAL A 162 12.74 6.00 6.65
C VAL A 162 13.77 7.12 6.88
N ASN A 163 13.88 8.05 5.92
CA ASN A 163 14.75 9.24 6.04
C ASN A 163 13.90 10.47 6.35
N PRO A 164 14.02 11.08 7.55
CA PRO A 164 13.18 12.21 7.97
C PRO A 164 13.24 13.41 7.03
N ALA A 165 14.42 13.77 6.50
CA ALA A 165 14.57 14.91 5.61
C ALA A 165 13.84 14.71 4.27
N VAL A 166 13.90 13.50 3.73
CA VAL A 166 13.16 13.13 2.52
C VAL A 166 11.67 13.15 2.77
N LEU A 167 11.22 12.56 3.89
CA LEU A 167 9.80 12.53 4.27
C LEU A 167 9.22 13.93 4.45
N GLN A 168 9.96 14.84 5.11
CA GLN A 168 9.53 16.22 5.29
C GLN A 168 9.30 16.93 3.95
N LYS A 169 10.23 16.76 2.99
CA LYS A 169 10.09 17.33 1.64
C LYS A 169 8.85 16.78 0.93
N LEU A 170 8.62 15.48 1.00
CA LEU A 170 7.47 14.80 0.37
C LEU A 170 6.15 15.24 1.00
N ARG A 171 6.07 15.32 2.35
CA ARG A 171 4.87 15.78 3.06
C ARG A 171 4.54 17.24 2.71
N SER A 172 5.56 18.09 2.60
CA SER A 172 5.36 19.51 2.25
C SER A 172 4.88 19.73 0.81
N ALA A 173 5.00 18.71 -0.06
CA ALA A 173 4.61 18.78 -1.46
C ALA A 173 3.14 18.39 -1.70
N TYR A 174 2.44 17.87 -0.69
CA TYR A 174 1.05 17.42 -0.82
C TYR A 174 0.28 17.70 0.48
N SER A 175 -0.86 18.36 0.40
CA SER A 175 -1.65 18.79 1.58
C SER A 175 -2.72 17.77 1.98
N GLY A 176 -3.16 16.93 1.06
CA GLY A 176 -4.20 15.92 1.26
C GLY A 176 -3.76 14.73 2.12
N GLU A 177 -4.60 13.71 2.24
CA GLU A 177 -4.28 12.48 2.99
C GLU A 177 -3.12 11.74 2.33
N LEU A 178 -2.01 11.55 3.06
CA LEU A 178 -0.79 10.94 2.53
C LEU A 178 -0.35 9.75 3.37
N PHE A 179 -0.28 8.59 2.73
CA PHE A 179 0.25 7.36 3.33
C PHE A 179 1.66 7.07 2.84
N TYR A 180 2.42 6.36 3.65
CA TYR A 180 3.75 5.88 3.29
C TYR A 180 3.79 4.35 3.29
N GLY A 181 4.34 3.76 2.24
CA GLY A 181 4.59 2.32 2.11
C GLY A 181 6.01 2.02 1.63
N GLY A 182 6.52 0.85 2.03
CA GLY A 182 7.85 0.36 1.67
C GLY A 182 8.93 0.69 2.72
N GLY A 183 9.46 -0.35 3.37
CA GLY A 183 10.62 -0.28 4.24
C GLY A 183 10.39 0.18 5.68
N VAL A 184 9.17 0.31 6.15
CA VAL A 184 8.87 0.55 7.59
C VAL A 184 9.32 -0.67 8.40
N ARG A 185 10.26 -0.46 9.34
CA ARG A 185 10.92 -1.53 10.09
C ARG A 185 10.33 -1.79 11.47
N ASN A 186 9.98 -0.71 12.18
CA ASN A 186 9.66 -0.75 13.60
C ASN A 186 8.92 0.51 14.06
N VAL A 187 8.64 0.56 15.36
CA VAL A 187 7.93 1.68 16.00
C VAL A 187 8.63 3.03 15.81
N LYS A 188 9.96 3.08 15.78
CA LYS A 188 10.69 4.35 15.57
C LYS A 188 10.44 4.95 14.20
N ASP A 189 10.32 4.11 13.17
CA ASP A 189 9.95 4.59 11.83
C ASP A 189 8.51 5.15 11.82
N LEU A 190 7.59 4.53 12.55
CA LEU A 190 6.22 5.03 12.73
C LEU A 190 6.18 6.38 13.46
N GLU A 191 7.01 6.55 14.49
CA GLU A 191 7.15 7.84 15.19
C GLU A 191 7.64 8.94 14.24
N ILE A 192 8.61 8.63 13.37
CA ILE A 192 9.14 9.57 12.37
C ILE A 192 8.05 9.95 11.39
N LEU A 193 7.31 8.98 10.82
CA LEU A 193 6.20 9.23 9.90
C LEU A 193 5.12 10.09 10.55
N CYS A 194 4.74 9.77 11.79
CA CYS A 194 3.74 10.52 12.54
C CYS A 194 4.19 11.96 12.81
N LYS A 195 5.43 12.17 13.28
CA LYS A 195 6.01 13.50 13.52
C LYS A 195 6.16 14.32 12.24
N THR A 196 6.36 13.66 11.11
CA THR A 196 6.46 14.33 9.79
C THR A 196 5.07 14.68 9.22
N GLY A 197 3.98 14.17 9.83
CA GLY A 197 2.61 14.50 9.44
C GLY A 197 2.03 13.56 8.37
N PHE A 198 2.55 12.35 8.22
CA PHE A 198 1.90 11.34 7.40
C PHE A 198 0.63 10.83 8.09
N ASP A 199 -0.43 10.63 7.32
CA ASP A 199 -1.76 10.22 7.80
C ASP A 199 -1.88 8.71 7.96
N GLY A 200 -1.07 7.93 7.24
CA GLY A 200 -1.05 6.49 7.29
C GLY A 200 0.31 5.86 7.00
N ALA A 201 0.51 4.65 7.52
CA ALA A 201 1.64 3.80 7.23
C ALA A 201 1.17 2.42 6.78
N ILE A 202 1.74 1.92 5.67
CA ILE A 202 1.47 0.59 5.12
C ILE A 202 2.52 -0.37 5.66
N ILE A 203 2.06 -1.38 6.42
CA ILE A 203 2.89 -2.30 7.20
C ILE A 203 2.77 -3.71 6.62
N ALA A 204 3.90 -4.36 6.39
CA ALA A 204 3.99 -5.76 5.98
C ALA A 204 4.99 -6.52 6.88
N THR A 205 6.23 -6.63 6.46
CA THR A 205 7.30 -7.42 7.09
C THR A 205 7.49 -7.13 8.58
N ALA A 206 7.40 -5.85 8.99
CA ALA A 206 7.57 -5.44 10.38
C ALA A 206 6.55 -6.08 11.35
N LEU A 207 5.32 -6.35 10.87
CA LEU A 207 4.35 -7.10 11.67
C LEU A 207 4.79 -8.55 11.86
N HIS A 208 5.22 -9.21 10.79
CA HIS A 208 5.62 -10.62 10.84
C HIS A 208 6.87 -10.88 11.68
N HIS A 209 7.75 -9.88 11.77
CA HIS A 209 8.92 -9.91 12.67
C HIS A 209 8.58 -9.50 14.11
N GLY A 210 7.32 -9.16 14.41
CA GLY A 210 6.92 -8.70 15.75
C GLY A 210 7.46 -7.31 16.12
N ALA A 211 8.00 -6.56 15.15
CA ALA A 211 8.54 -5.22 15.36
C ALA A 211 7.43 -4.14 15.45
N VAL A 212 6.23 -4.47 15.02
CA VAL A 212 4.99 -3.69 15.20
C VAL A 212 3.97 -4.61 15.87
N PRO A 213 3.38 -4.20 17.02
CA PRO A 213 2.39 -5.02 17.72
C PRO A 213 1.13 -5.29 16.89
N ILE A 214 0.65 -6.53 16.92
CA ILE A 214 -0.54 -6.94 16.16
C ILE A 214 -1.80 -6.20 16.60
N ASP A 215 -1.95 -5.89 17.88
CA ASP A 215 -3.09 -5.15 18.42
C ASP A 215 -3.20 -3.72 17.86
N TRP A 216 -2.08 -3.13 17.42
CA TRP A 216 -2.10 -1.84 16.73
C TRP A 216 -2.67 -1.95 15.32
N ILE A 217 -2.39 -3.04 14.62
CA ILE A 217 -2.97 -3.34 13.31
C ILE A 217 -4.47 -3.62 13.45
N GLN A 218 -4.87 -4.33 14.49
CA GLN A 218 -6.28 -4.60 14.79
C GLN A 218 -7.05 -3.33 15.15
N ARG A 219 -6.46 -2.42 15.92
CA ARG A 219 -7.03 -1.08 16.21
C ARG A 219 -6.94 -0.15 14.98
N GLY A 220 -6.01 -0.41 14.07
CA GLY A 220 -5.77 0.39 12.86
C GLY A 220 -5.13 1.75 13.11
N THR A 221 -4.55 1.99 14.29
CA THR A 221 -4.02 3.31 14.63
C THR A 221 -2.71 3.23 15.41
N PHE A 222 -1.81 4.14 15.06
CA PHE A 222 -0.64 4.49 15.84
C PHE A 222 -0.88 5.85 16.49
N CYS A 223 -0.81 5.87 17.83
CA CYS A 223 -0.80 7.10 18.64
C CYS A 223 0.55 7.15 19.37
N SER A 224 1.31 8.18 19.13
CA SER A 224 2.53 8.50 19.90
C SER A 224 2.17 9.35 21.11
#